data_0f9650783f1de9332945147238d6fdc3
#
_entry.id   0f9650783f1de9332945147238d6fdc3
#
_cell.length_a   1.000
_cell.length_b   1.000
_cell.length_c   1.000
_cell.angle_alpha   90.00
_cell.angle_beta   90.00
_cell.angle_gamma   90.00
#
_symmetry.space_group_name_H-M   'P 1'
#
loop_
_entity.id
_entity.type
_entity.pdbx_description
1 polymer ?
#
loop_
_entity_poly.entity_id
_entity_poly.type
_entity_poly.pdbx_seq_one_letter_code
_entity_poly.pdbx_strand_id
1 'polypeptide(L)'
;MLKELEYPFDSDYILKKSKFLKKKLLEDGSSRLEKRIAVLGGSTTHDVVRIMELFLLNQGILPLFYESEYAKYWEDAVFGNEKLNQFHPDIIYIHTSNRNITFWPPADCSKEEADMFLNQQYEHFRMMWENIAVVWKCPIIQNNMEFPFYRLFGNQDGVFLSGRTSFINRLKDRKSTRLNSS
;
A
#
# COMPACT_ATOMS: atom_id res chain seq x y z
N MET A 1 15.29 -19.99 -9.08
CA MET A 1 13.88 -19.63 -8.78
C MET A 1 13.16 -20.87 -8.27
N LEU A 2 12.29 -20.70 -7.27
CA LEU A 2 11.47 -21.77 -6.69
C LEU A 2 10.13 -21.83 -7.41
N LYS A 3 9.75 -22.99 -7.95
CA LYS A 3 8.48 -23.22 -8.64
C LYS A 3 7.25 -22.97 -7.73
N GLU A 4 7.42 -23.20 -6.43
CA GLU A 4 6.39 -22.97 -5.42
C GLU A 4 5.96 -21.50 -5.31
N LEU A 5 6.78 -20.55 -5.83
CA LEU A 5 6.52 -19.13 -5.89
C LEU A 5 6.17 -18.63 -7.31
N GLU A 6 5.90 -19.54 -8.24
CA GLU A 6 5.45 -19.23 -9.60
C GLU A 6 3.94 -19.48 -9.73
N TYR A 7 3.28 -18.69 -10.57
CA TYR A 7 1.84 -18.88 -10.82
C TYR A 7 1.57 -20.14 -11.67
N PRO A 8 0.57 -20.95 -11.34
CA PRO A 8 -0.32 -20.85 -10.17
C PRO A 8 0.39 -21.35 -8.89
N PHE A 9 0.26 -20.56 -7.80
CA PHE A 9 0.86 -20.90 -6.51
C PHE A 9 -0.18 -21.22 -5.45
N ASP A 10 0.20 -22.07 -4.47
CA ASP A 10 -0.60 -22.40 -3.30
C ASP A 10 -0.30 -21.40 -2.17
N SER A 11 -1.24 -20.48 -1.92
CA SER A 11 -1.11 -19.45 -0.90
C SER A 11 -0.98 -20.01 0.51
N ASP A 12 -1.72 -21.09 0.83
CA ASP A 12 -1.69 -21.73 2.15
C ASP A 12 -0.34 -22.40 2.40
N TYR A 13 0.22 -23.04 1.37
CA TYR A 13 1.55 -23.64 1.45
C TYR A 13 2.61 -22.56 1.67
N ILE A 14 2.57 -21.47 0.90
CA ILE A 14 3.54 -20.36 1.01
C ILE A 14 3.49 -19.75 2.41
N LEU A 15 2.30 -19.44 2.93
CA LEU A 15 2.11 -18.87 4.26
C LEU A 15 2.68 -19.80 5.36
N LYS A 16 2.36 -21.10 5.30
CA LYS A 16 2.82 -22.10 6.26
C LYS A 16 4.33 -22.37 6.20
N LYS A 17 4.91 -22.32 4.99
CA LYS A 17 6.31 -22.69 4.74
C LYS A 17 7.24 -21.50 4.48
N SER A 18 6.79 -20.28 4.73
CA SER A 18 7.53 -19.04 4.41
C SER A 18 8.98 -19.03 4.92
N LYS A 19 9.22 -19.45 6.16
CA LYS A 19 10.58 -19.53 6.74
C LYS A 19 11.47 -20.54 6.02
N PHE A 20 10.92 -21.71 5.67
CA PHE A 20 11.64 -22.75 4.93
C PHE A 20 11.98 -22.28 3.51
N LEU A 21 11.02 -21.67 2.81
CA LEU A 21 11.21 -21.13 1.46
C LEU A 21 12.27 -20.02 1.46
N LYS A 22 12.22 -19.10 2.43
CA LYS A 22 13.23 -18.05 2.59
C LYS A 22 14.64 -18.65 2.77
N LYS A 23 14.79 -19.64 3.66
CA LYS A 23 16.06 -20.34 3.87
C LYS A 23 16.58 -20.94 2.57
N LYS A 24 15.75 -21.69 1.85
CA LYS A 24 16.08 -22.32 0.57
C LYS A 24 16.53 -21.29 -0.49
N LEU A 25 15.86 -20.14 -0.56
CA LEU A 25 16.24 -19.06 -1.46
C LEU A 25 17.60 -18.44 -1.10
N LEU A 26 17.90 -18.24 0.17
CA LEU A 26 19.16 -17.64 0.61
C LEU A 26 20.35 -18.59 0.47
N GLU A 27 20.13 -19.89 0.55
CA GLU A 27 21.16 -20.93 0.44
C GLU A 27 21.52 -21.29 -1.03
N ASP A 28 20.80 -20.77 -2.03
CA ASP A 28 21.03 -21.10 -3.44
C ASP A 28 22.29 -20.47 -4.05
N GLY A 29 23.01 -19.63 -3.30
CA GLY A 29 24.25 -18.97 -3.72
C GLY A 29 24.10 -17.94 -4.84
N SER A 30 22.87 -17.61 -5.23
CA SER A 30 22.60 -16.64 -6.29
C SER A 30 23.00 -15.23 -5.87
N SER A 31 23.66 -14.48 -6.76
CA SER A 31 23.84 -13.05 -6.58
C SER A 31 22.49 -12.34 -6.72
N ARG A 32 22.20 -11.42 -5.81
CA ARG A 32 20.94 -10.65 -5.79
C ARG A 32 21.21 -9.16 -5.78
N LEU A 33 20.34 -8.41 -6.44
CA LEU A 33 20.35 -6.96 -6.39
C LEU A 33 19.75 -6.48 -5.07
N GLU A 34 20.55 -5.80 -4.26
CA GLU A 34 20.04 -5.20 -3.01
C GLU A 34 19.12 -4.02 -3.32
N LYS A 35 17.97 -3.96 -2.61
CA LYS A 35 17.00 -2.87 -2.68
C LYS A 35 16.47 -2.52 -1.30
N ARG A 36 16.51 -1.23 -0.97
CA ARG A 36 15.95 -0.67 0.27
C ARG A 36 14.50 -0.26 0.04
N ILE A 37 13.58 -0.95 0.71
CA ILE A 37 12.15 -0.76 0.55
C ILE A 37 11.56 -0.26 1.86
N ALA A 38 11.08 0.98 1.89
CA ALA A 38 10.34 1.49 3.03
C ALA A 38 8.86 1.12 2.89
N VAL A 39 8.31 0.47 3.90
CA VAL A 39 6.90 0.09 3.97
C VAL A 39 6.20 1.01 4.97
N LEU A 40 5.38 1.92 4.45
CA LEU A 40 4.57 2.85 5.24
C LEU A 40 3.17 2.28 5.38
N GLY A 41 2.87 1.71 6.55
CA GLY A 41 1.65 0.95 6.80
C GLY A 41 0.58 1.70 7.57
N GLY A 42 -0.62 1.80 7.01
CA GLY A 42 -1.83 2.23 7.72
C GLY A 42 -2.48 1.11 8.56
N SER A 43 -1.90 -0.09 8.51
CA SER A 43 -2.27 -1.27 9.29
C SER A 43 -1.03 -2.11 9.57
N THR A 44 -1.17 -3.27 10.22
CA THR A 44 -0.06 -4.21 10.41
C THR A 44 0.44 -4.75 9.08
N THR A 45 1.73 -4.56 8.79
CA THR A 45 2.37 -4.90 7.51
C THR A 45 3.27 -6.12 7.56
N HIS A 46 3.57 -6.63 8.74
CA HIS A 46 4.56 -7.69 8.94
C HIS A 46 4.37 -8.93 8.03
N ASP A 47 3.14 -9.41 7.89
CA ASP A 47 2.85 -10.56 7.01
C ASP A 47 3.00 -10.19 5.53
N VAL A 48 2.63 -8.97 5.15
CA VAL A 48 2.81 -8.46 3.79
C VAL A 48 4.30 -8.39 3.45
N VAL A 49 5.11 -7.83 4.34
CA VAL A 49 6.58 -7.72 4.19
C VAL A 49 7.19 -9.11 4.08
N ARG A 50 6.80 -10.05 4.95
CA ARG A 50 7.31 -11.43 4.94
C ARG A 50 7.04 -12.14 3.60
N ILE A 51 5.86 -11.97 3.03
CA ILE A 51 5.51 -12.59 1.74
C ILE A 51 6.18 -11.85 0.59
N MET A 52 6.20 -10.53 0.61
CA MET A 52 6.91 -9.71 -0.38
C MET A 52 8.39 -10.09 -0.46
N GLU A 53 9.04 -10.32 0.68
CA GLU A 53 10.43 -10.76 0.74
C GLU A 53 10.66 -12.05 -0.05
N LEU A 54 9.78 -13.07 0.10
CA LEU A 54 9.92 -14.33 -0.63
C LEU A 54 9.85 -14.14 -2.15
N PHE A 55 8.88 -13.37 -2.61
CA PHE A 55 8.72 -13.13 -4.04
C PHE A 55 9.87 -12.30 -4.61
N LEU A 56 10.35 -11.29 -3.90
CA LEU A 56 11.50 -10.49 -4.31
C LEU A 56 12.79 -11.33 -4.36
N LEU A 57 13.05 -12.14 -3.34
CA LEU A 57 14.19 -13.08 -3.34
C LEU A 57 14.11 -14.05 -4.51
N ASN A 58 12.92 -14.56 -4.84
CA ASN A 58 12.72 -15.46 -5.97
C ASN A 58 13.01 -14.79 -7.33
N GLN A 59 12.84 -13.46 -7.40
CA GLN A 59 13.14 -12.65 -8.59
C GLN A 59 14.57 -12.07 -8.60
N GLY A 60 15.45 -12.54 -7.71
CA GLY A 60 16.84 -12.08 -7.66
C GLY A 60 17.05 -10.72 -7.00
N ILE A 61 16.10 -10.28 -6.18
CA ILE A 61 16.20 -9.04 -5.40
C ILE A 61 16.41 -9.41 -3.92
N LEU A 62 17.42 -8.82 -3.28
CA LEU A 62 17.63 -8.88 -1.83
C LEU A 62 17.01 -7.63 -1.20
N PRO A 63 15.79 -7.71 -0.64
CA PRO A 63 15.17 -6.55 -0.05
C PRO A 63 15.70 -6.29 1.36
N LEU A 64 16.00 -5.03 1.65
CA LEU A 64 16.14 -4.51 3.00
C LEU A 64 14.89 -3.70 3.32
N PHE A 65 14.23 -4.00 4.43
CA PHE A 65 12.97 -3.34 4.77
C PHE A 65 13.11 -2.36 5.94
N TYR A 66 12.48 -1.21 5.78
CA TYR A 66 12.04 -0.34 6.86
C TYR A 66 10.53 -0.48 6.98
N GLU A 67 10.02 -0.70 8.17
CA GLU A 67 8.57 -0.68 8.43
C GLU A 67 8.26 0.50 9.35
N SER A 68 7.29 1.35 8.94
CA SER A 68 6.78 2.42 9.81
C SER A 68 6.13 1.84 11.06
N GLU A 69 6.10 2.60 12.13
CA GLU A 69 5.31 2.25 13.30
C GLU A 69 3.82 2.20 12.94
N TYR A 70 3.06 1.40 13.71
CA TYR A 70 1.64 1.21 13.47
C TYR A 70 0.89 2.55 13.35
N ALA A 71 0.11 2.70 12.28
CA ALA A 71 -0.71 3.86 11.95
C ALA A 71 0.04 5.19 11.72
N LYS A 72 1.38 5.20 11.70
CA LYS A 72 2.19 6.42 11.44
C LYS A 72 2.57 6.64 9.98
N TYR A 73 1.98 5.88 9.06
CA TYR A 73 2.33 5.94 7.64
C TYR A 73 2.22 7.35 7.04
N TRP A 74 1.22 8.12 7.47
CA TRP A 74 0.97 9.45 6.96
C TRP A 74 1.93 10.48 7.57
N GLU A 75 2.13 10.43 8.87
CA GLU A 75 3.08 11.29 9.58
C GLU A 75 4.50 11.07 9.06
N ASP A 76 4.92 9.82 8.91
CA ASP A 76 6.24 9.47 8.37
C ASP A 76 6.39 9.95 6.92
N ALA A 77 5.34 9.85 6.10
CA ALA A 77 5.35 10.32 4.73
C ALA A 77 5.38 11.84 4.59
N VAL A 78 4.66 12.57 5.46
CA VAL A 78 4.50 14.04 5.35
C VAL A 78 5.58 14.79 6.12
N PHE A 79 5.90 14.33 7.33
CA PHE A 79 6.89 15.03 8.17
C PHE A 79 8.26 14.35 8.15
N GLY A 80 8.32 13.10 7.67
CA GLY A 80 9.51 12.27 7.75
C GLY A 80 9.79 11.82 9.19
N ASN A 81 10.76 10.94 9.33
CA ASN A 81 11.39 10.65 10.61
C ASN A 81 12.86 10.33 10.40
N GLU A 82 13.65 10.44 11.46
CA GLU A 82 15.09 10.27 11.38
C GLU A 82 15.50 8.88 10.87
N LYS A 83 14.83 7.81 11.32
CA LYS A 83 15.13 6.43 10.91
C LYS A 83 14.84 6.21 9.42
N LEU A 84 13.70 6.73 8.92
CA LEU A 84 13.35 6.65 7.52
C LEU A 84 14.33 7.46 6.64
N ASN A 85 14.73 8.64 7.11
CA ASN A 85 15.71 9.46 6.41
C ASN A 85 17.08 8.77 6.33
N GLN A 86 17.55 8.17 7.43
CA GLN A 86 18.82 7.41 7.46
C GLN A 86 18.77 6.13 6.64
N PHE A 87 17.58 5.55 6.47
CA PHE A 87 17.39 4.35 5.67
C PHE A 87 17.62 4.57 4.17
N HIS A 88 17.38 5.78 3.66
CA HIS A 88 17.54 6.14 2.24
C HIS A 88 16.84 5.13 1.30
N PRO A 89 15.51 5.05 1.28
CA PRO A 89 14.79 4.04 0.51
C PRO A 89 15.00 4.20 -1.00
N ASP A 90 15.15 3.08 -1.71
CA ASP A 90 15.11 3.01 -3.17
C ASP A 90 13.67 2.99 -3.69
N ILE A 91 12.73 2.51 -2.87
CA ILE A 91 11.29 2.42 -3.17
C ILE A 91 10.51 2.67 -1.88
N ILE A 92 9.40 3.40 -1.96
CA ILE A 92 8.44 3.51 -0.87
C ILE A 92 7.14 2.80 -1.25
N TYR A 93 6.77 1.78 -0.46
CA TYR A 93 5.51 1.08 -0.57
C TYR A 93 4.55 1.58 0.51
N ILE A 94 3.43 2.18 0.09
CA ILE A 94 2.38 2.66 0.98
C ILE A 94 1.27 1.61 1.03
N HIS A 95 1.06 0.99 2.19
CA HIS A 95 0.03 0.00 2.42
C HIS A 95 -1.15 0.61 3.18
N THR A 96 -2.27 0.81 2.47
CA THR A 96 -3.49 1.39 3.02
C THR A 96 -4.70 0.50 2.77
N SER A 97 -5.66 0.57 3.68
CA SER A 97 -6.95 -0.11 3.62
C SER A 97 -8.10 0.91 3.63
N ASN A 98 -9.33 0.45 3.46
CA ASN A 98 -10.50 1.32 3.61
C ASN A 98 -10.61 1.97 5.00
N ARG A 99 -9.94 1.41 6.02
CA ARG A 99 -9.90 1.95 7.39
C ARG A 99 -9.03 3.22 7.51
N ASN A 100 -8.20 3.49 6.49
CA ASN A 100 -7.35 4.68 6.43
C ASN A 100 -8.03 5.85 5.71
N ILE A 101 -9.29 5.71 5.33
CA ILE A 101 -10.10 6.81 4.83
C ILE A 101 -10.59 7.62 6.04
N THR A 102 -10.15 8.86 6.10
CA THR A 102 -10.49 9.80 7.18
C THR A 102 -11.76 10.59 6.87
N PHE A 103 -11.97 10.93 5.61
CA PHE A 103 -13.02 11.84 5.16
C PHE A 103 -14.16 11.07 4.46
N TRP A 104 -14.92 10.29 5.23
CA TRP A 104 -16.12 9.65 4.73
C TRP A 104 -17.28 10.64 4.64
N PRO A 105 -18.04 10.68 3.53
CA PRO A 105 -19.24 11.50 3.44
C PRO A 105 -20.35 10.97 4.37
N PRO A 106 -21.11 11.84 5.02
CA PRO A 106 -22.36 11.46 5.71
C PRO A 106 -23.35 10.80 4.74
N ALA A 107 -24.23 9.94 5.27
CA ALA A 107 -25.19 9.20 4.45
C ALA A 107 -26.19 10.10 3.71
N ASP A 108 -26.57 11.20 4.33
CA ASP A 108 -27.57 12.18 3.89
C ASP A 108 -26.97 13.42 3.21
N CYS A 109 -25.66 13.39 2.91
CA CYS A 109 -24.98 14.53 2.28
C CYS A 109 -25.46 14.79 0.85
N SER A 110 -25.39 16.04 0.42
CA SER A 110 -25.59 16.45 -0.97
C SER A 110 -24.48 15.92 -1.87
N LYS A 111 -24.68 16.07 -3.19
CA LYS A 111 -23.65 15.72 -4.19
C LYS A 111 -22.40 16.57 -3.98
N GLU A 112 -22.58 17.86 -3.78
CA GLU A 112 -21.51 18.85 -3.59
C GLU A 112 -20.67 18.52 -2.35
N GLU A 113 -21.33 18.13 -1.25
CA GLU A 113 -20.65 17.69 -0.03
C GLU A 113 -19.90 16.36 -0.25
N ALA A 114 -20.51 15.38 -0.93
CA ALA A 114 -19.83 14.13 -1.26
C ALA A 114 -18.57 14.36 -2.11
N ASP A 115 -18.61 15.30 -3.06
CA ASP A 115 -17.47 15.70 -3.86
C ASP A 115 -16.41 16.44 -3.04
N MET A 116 -16.81 17.23 -2.07
CA MET A 116 -15.91 17.90 -1.13
C MET A 116 -15.13 16.86 -0.28
N PHE A 117 -15.81 15.91 0.32
CA PHE A 117 -15.17 14.84 1.11
C PHE A 117 -14.21 13.99 0.25
N LEU A 118 -14.60 13.70 -0.99
CA LEU A 118 -13.72 12.99 -1.93
C LEU A 118 -12.45 13.80 -2.24
N ASN A 119 -12.60 15.11 -2.45
CA ASN A 119 -11.46 16.01 -2.66
C ASN A 119 -10.54 16.05 -1.44
N GLN A 120 -11.08 16.18 -0.24
CA GLN A 120 -10.31 16.20 1.01
C GLN A 120 -9.50 14.90 1.18
N GLN A 121 -10.12 13.75 0.94
CA GLN A 121 -9.41 12.47 1.02
C GLN A 121 -8.33 12.33 -0.04
N TYR A 122 -8.60 12.79 -1.26
CA TYR A 122 -7.60 12.78 -2.32
C TYR A 122 -6.41 13.68 -2.00
N GLU A 123 -6.66 14.91 -1.52
CA GLU A 123 -5.61 15.85 -1.11
C GLU A 123 -4.77 15.30 0.05
N HIS A 124 -5.39 14.58 0.98
CA HIS A 124 -4.68 13.90 2.06
C HIS A 124 -3.63 12.91 1.52
N PHE A 125 -3.97 12.13 0.49
CA PHE A 125 -2.99 11.24 -0.17
C PHE A 125 -2.00 12.02 -1.05
N ARG A 126 -2.46 13.05 -1.75
CA ARG A 126 -1.60 13.87 -2.60
C ARG A 126 -0.44 14.48 -1.83
N MET A 127 -0.70 15.00 -0.63
CA MET A 127 0.34 15.55 0.24
C MET A 127 1.44 14.53 0.56
N MET A 128 1.07 13.27 0.84
CA MET A 128 2.06 12.21 1.05
C MET A 128 2.93 12.00 -0.19
N TRP A 129 2.30 11.82 -1.35
CA TRP A 129 3.05 11.52 -2.59
C TRP A 129 3.98 12.65 -2.98
N GLU A 130 3.52 13.90 -2.87
CA GLU A 130 4.32 15.08 -3.20
C GLU A 130 5.51 15.22 -2.25
N ASN A 131 5.30 15.02 -0.96
CA ASN A 131 6.40 15.08 -0.01
C ASN A 131 7.42 13.95 -0.24
N ILE A 132 6.97 12.73 -0.45
CA ILE A 132 7.84 11.59 -0.76
C ILE A 132 8.66 11.87 -2.02
N ALA A 133 8.03 12.37 -3.08
CA ALA A 133 8.70 12.69 -4.34
C ALA A 133 9.77 13.77 -4.19
N VAL A 134 9.56 14.76 -3.32
CA VAL A 134 10.52 15.83 -3.05
C VAL A 134 11.65 15.37 -2.14
N VAL A 135 11.35 14.69 -1.04
CA VAL A 135 12.31 14.34 0.01
C VAL A 135 13.18 13.15 -0.38
N TRP A 136 12.59 12.04 -0.78
CA TRP A 136 13.33 10.78 -1.06
C TRP A 136 13.59 10.55 -2.54
N LYS A 137 12.86 11.22 -3.43
CA LYS A 137 13.04 11.15 -4.90
C LYS A 137 13.07 9.72 -5.44
N CYS A 138 12.27 8.84 -4.86
CA CYS A 138 12.19 7.45 -5.23
C CYS A 138 10.78 7.07 -5.72
N PRO A 139 10.62 5.97 -6.46
CA PRO A 139 9.32 5.45 -6.87
C PRO A 139 8.40 5.17 -5.70
N ILE A 140 7.11 5.48 -5.86
CA ILE A 140 6.04 5.21 -4.92
C ILE A 140 5.15 4.11 -5.47
N ILE A 141 4.92 3.09 -4.68
CA ILE A 141 3.93 2.05 -4.95
C ILE A 141 2.87 2.14 -3.85
N GLN A 142 1.60 2.32 -4.21
CA GLN A 142 0.52 2.26 -3.24
C GLN A 142 -0.53 1.25 -3.70
N ASN A 143 -0.90 0.34 -2.80
CA ASN A 143 -1.97 -0.61 -3.08
C ASN A 143 -3.32 0.10 -3.25
N ASN A 144 -4.23 -0.53 -3.99
CA ASN A 144 -5.64 -0.15 -4.00
C ASN A 144 -6.32 -0.64 -2.72
N MET A 145 -7.27 0.15 -2.24
CA MET A 145 -8.05 -0.21 -1.06
C MET A 145 -9.08 -1.27 -1.40
N GLU A 146 -9.30 -2.21 -0.50
CA GLU A 146 -10.43 -3.12 -0.53
C GLU A 146 -11.73 -2.39 -0.23
N PHE A 147 -12.86 -2.97 -0.68
CA PHE A 147 -14.17 -2.44 -0.32
C PHE A 147 -14.48 -2.76 1.15
N PRO A 148 -15.20 -1.85 1.87
CA PRO A 148 -15.66 -2.14 3.21
C PRO A 148 -16.58 -3.36 3.20
N PHE A 149 -16.43 -4.21 4.20
CA PHE A 149 -17.35 -5.35 4.39
C PHE A 149 -18.78 -4.85 4.62
N TYR A 150 -18.91 -3.72 5.32
CA TYR A 150 -20.18 -3.12 5.63
C TYR A 150 -20.57 -2.09 4.58
N ARG A 151 -21.70 -2.32 3.91
CA ARG A 151 -22.28 -1.44 2.88
C ARG A 151 -23.39 -0.59 3.51
N LEU A 152 -23.22 0.72 3.50
CA LEU A 152 -24.15 1.65 4.14
C LEU A 152 -25.56 1.61 3.51
N PHE A 153 -25.63 1.47 2.19
CA PHE A 153 -26.87 1.45 1.39
C PHE A 153 -27.16 0.07 0.77
N GLY A 154 -26.65 -1.02 1.34
CA GLY A 154 -26.84 -2.35 0.78
C GLY A 154 -26.43 -2.42 -0.71
N ASN A 155 -27.32 -2.90 -1.57
CA ASN A 155 -27.05 -3.02 -3.01
C ASN A 155 -26.89 -1.67 -3.73
N GLN A 156 -27.39 -0.58 -3.18
CA GLN A 156 -27.29 0.76 -3.73
C GLN A 156 -25.99 1.49 -3.35
N ASP A 157 -25.14 0.88 -2.53
CA ASP A 157 -23.89 1.48 -2.03
C ASP A 157 -22.90 1.86 -3.14
N GLY A 158 -22.99 1.20 -4.29
CA GLY A 158 -22.19 1.54 -5.47
C GLY A 158 -22.77 2.68 -6.32
N VAL A 159 -24.02 3.06 -6.10
CA VAL A 159 -24.76 4.06 -6.90
C VAL A 159 -24.81 5.41 -6.20
N PHE A 160 -25.14 5.42 -4.90
CA PHE A 160 -25.17 6.66 -4.13
C PHE A 160 -23.78 7.25 -3.92
N LEU A 161 -23.62 8.55 -4.14
CA LEU A 161 -22.34 9.24 -4.03
C LEU A 161 -21.76 9.21 -2.61
N SER A 162 -22.62 9.15 -1.59
CA SER A 162 -22.25 8.94 -0.19
C SER A 162 -22.02 7.46 0.16
N GLY A 163 -22.30 6.53 -0.76
CA GLY A 163 -22.03 5.10 -0.57
C GLY A 163 -20.55 4.81 -0.49
N ARG A 164 -20.15 3.97 0.45
CA ARG A 164 -18.73 3.64 0.69
C ARG A 164 -18.08 2.98 -0.52
N THR A 165 -18.79 2.10 -1.21
CA THR A 165 -18.33 1.44 -2.44
C THR A 165 -18.12 2.46 -3.56
N SER A 166 -19.09 3.37 -3.77
CA SER A 166 -19.00 4.44 -4.75
C SER A 166 -17.84 5.37 -4.45
N PHE A 167 -17.70 5.80 -3.20
CA PHE A 167 -16.61 6.67 -2.76
C PHE A 167 -15.22 6.07 -3.02
N ILE A 168 -15.01 4.80 -2.68
CA ILE A 168 -13.73 4.10 -2.93
C ILE A 168 -13.44 3.99 -4.42
N ASN A 169 -14.44 3.67 -5.25
CA ASN A 169 -14.25 3.60 -6.71
C ASN A 169 -13.81 4.95 -7.27
N ARG A 170 -14.51 6.01 -6.92
CA ARG A 170 -14.18 7.39 -7.34
C ARG A 170 -12.79 7.82 -6.86
N LEU A 171 -12.39 7.43 -5.64
CA LEU A 171 -11.06 7.71 -5.12
C LEU A 171 -9.98 6.93 -5.87
N LYS A 172 -10.22 5.66 -6.20
CA LYS A 172 -9.30 4.84 -7.02
C LYS A 172 -9.10 5.45 -8.41
N ASP A 173 -10.17 5.89 -9.06
CA ASP A 173 -10.10 6.52 -10.40
C ASP A 173 -9.22 7.77 -10.38
N ARG A 174 -9.38 8.64 -9.37
CA ARG A 174 -8.53 9.83 -9.22
C ARG A 174 -7.07 9.50 -8.97
N LYS A 175 -6.79 8.49 -8.15
CA LYS A 175 -5.42 8.01 -7.89
C LYS A 175 -4.77 7.50 -9.17
N SER A 176 -5.48 6.65 -9.93
CA SER A 176 -4.96 6.04 -11.16
C SER A 176 -4.66 7.07 -12.24
N THR A 177 -5.51 8.09 -12.38
CA THR A 177 -5.30 9.17 -13.36
C THR A 177 -4.00 9.91 -13.12
N ARG A 178 -3.61 10.15 -11.86
CA ARG A 178 -2.38 10.86 -11.53
C ARG A 178 -1.12 9.99 -11.68
N LEU A 179 -1.16 8.76 -11.17
CA LEU A 179 0.00 7.85 -11.20
C LEU A 179 0.39 7.45 -12.63
N ASN A 180 -0.55 7.54 -13.58
CA ASN A 180 -0.28 7.28 -15.00
C ASN A 180 0.14 8.54 -15.79
N SER A 181 0.11 9.71 -15.19
CA SER A 181 0.46 11.01 -15.82
C SER A 181 1.79 11.59 -15.32
N SER A 182 2.49 10.90 -14.47
CA SER A 182 3.83 11.23 -13.95
C SER A 182 4.86 10.19 -14.41
#